data_cf62a158b323e84d2a27746e05d802e3
#
_entry.id   cf62a158b323e84d2a27746e05d802e3
#
_cell.length_a   1.000
_cell.length_b   1.000
_cell.length_c   1.000
_cell.angle_alpha   90.00
_cell.angle_beta   90.00
_cell.angle_gamma   90.00
#
_symmetry.space_group_name_H-M   'P 1'
#
loop_
_entity.id
_entity.type
_entity.pdbx_description
1 polymer ?
#
loop_
_entity_poly.entity_id
_entity_poly.type
_entity_poly.pdbx_seq_one_letter_code
_entity_poly.pdbx_strand_id
1 'polypeptide(L)'
;GVGVNNSQPIQGSDQDHVFTPEQIYAGAVVAGPVLVFDDDNFYLGAIIAEKLKGDGYVVTLATTASKVSPWTENTLEQHRIQARVLELGIEVVTAHNIGEIRAGEVECTCIFTKRPRTVPAESVVMVTSRLPNNQVYLALMADPEKLDLAGITSVSSIGDCNNPSTIATAIYDGHRAARELDDVPTDPDMPFRRERIALASSV
;
A
#
# COMPACT_ATOMS: atom_id res chain seq x y z
N GLY A 1 -0.97 11.83 -2.01
CA GLY A 1 -2.09 11.39 -2.86
C GLY A 1 -2.40 9.92 -2.63
N VAL A 2 -3.66 9.57 -2.51
CA VAL A 2 -4.10 8.17 -2.42
C VAL A 2 -3.99 7.58 -3.82
N GLY A 3 -2.94 6.81 -4.06
CA GLY A 3 -2.79 6.08 -5.32
C GLY A 3 -3.65 4.82 -5.27
N VAL A 4 -4.65 4.73 -6.13
CA VAL A 4 -5.37 3.49 -6.37
C VAL A 4 -4.65 2.74 -7.48
N ASN A 5 -4.44 1.44 -7.30
CA ASN A 5 -3.77 0.55 -8.27
C ASN A 5 -4.54 0.38 -9.60
N ASN A 6 -5.53 1.20 -9.86
CA ASN A 6 -6.24 1.27 -11.11
C ASN A 6 -5.95 2.61 -11.79
N SER A 7 -5.74 2.57 -13.08
CA SER A 7 -5.51 3.71 -13.97
C SER A 7 -6.62 4.78 -13.95
N GLN A 8 -7.64 4.62 -13.11
CA GLN A 8 -8.72 5.60 -12.93
C GLN A 8 -8.97 5.83 -11.43
N PRO A 9 -9.09 7.10 -10.99
CA PRO A 9 -9.46 7.42 -9.62
C PRO A 9 -10.85 6.87 -9.30
N ILE A 10 -11.05 6.37 -8.08
CA ILE A 10 -12.37 5.98 -7.59
C ILE A 10 -13.24 7.22 -7.53
N GLN A 11 -14.44 7.13 -8.09
CA GLN A 11 -15.39 8.24 -8.08
C GLN A 11 -15.74 8.63 -6.64
N GLY A 12 -15.55 9.91 -6.29
CA GLY A 12 -15.79 10.44 -4.96
C GLY A 12 -14.62 10.28 -3.98
N SER A 13 -13.46 9.76 -4.42
CA SER A 13 -12.28 9.61 -3.54
C SER A 13 -11.60 10.94 -3.17
N ASP A 14 -11.99 12.04 -3.79
CA ASP A 14 -11.51 13.40 -3.56
C ASP A 14 -12.39 14.22 -2.60
N GLN A 15 -13.43 13.62 -2.03
CA GLN A 15 -14.35 14.30 -1.11
C GLN A 15 -13.74 14.49 0.28
N ASP A 16 -14.19 15.52 1.02
CA ASP A 16 -13.65 15.91 2.32
C ASP A 16 -13.83 14.84 3.42
N HIS A 17 -14.76 13.89 3.24
CA HIS A 17 -15.00 12.80 4.18
C HIS A 17 -14.21 11.51 3.83
N VAL A 18 -13.31 11.59 2.86
CA VAL A 18 -12.39 10.50 2.49
C VAL A 18 -11.00 10.80 3.03
N PHE A 19 -10.50 9.90 3.86
CA PHE A 19 -9.26 10.06 4.61
C PHE A 19 -8.21 9.05 4.19
N THR A 20 -6.94 9.44 4.36
CA THR A 20 -5.81 8.54 4.32
C THR A 20 -5.48 8.00 5.72
N PRO A 21 -4.74 6.88 5.84
CA PRO A 21 -4.22 6.40 7.12
C PRO A 21 -3.44 7.47 7.90
N GLU A 22 -2.65 8.27 7.22
CA GLU A 22 -1.83 9.32 7.81
C GLU A 22 -2.68 10.41 8.47
N GLN A 23 -3.79 10.80 7.83
CA GLN A 23 -4.72 11.78 8.38
C GLN A 23 -5.39 11.25 9.67
N ILE A 24 -5.76 9.96 9.70
CA ILE A 24 -6.31 9.33 10.90
C ILE A 24 -5.30 9.34 12.06
N TYR A 25 -4.03 9.01 11.79
CA TYR A 25 -2.98 9.06 12.82
C TYR A 25 -2.59 10.49 13.21
N ALA A 26 -2.77 11.46 12.33
CA ALA A 26 -2.59 12.88 12.64
C ALA A 26 -3.76 13.48 13.47
N GLY A 27 -4.80 12.67 13.75
CA GLY A 27 -5.92 13.08 14.58
C GLY A 27 -7.08 13.72 13.80
N ALA A 28 -7.24 13.42 12.52
CA ALA A 28 -8.41 13.86 11.77
C ALA A 28 -9.69 13.37 12.45
N VAL A 29 -10.67 14.28 12.53
CA VAL A 29 -12.00 13.97 13.10
C VAL A 29 -12.86 13.35 12.03
N VAL A 30 -13.30 12.11 12.25
CA VAL A 30 -14.20 11.39 11.37
C VAL A 30 -15.62 11.39 11.91
N ALA A 31 -16.59 11.26 11.04
CA ALA A 31 -18.00 11.01 11.38
C ALA A 31 -18.29 9.51 11.18
N GLY A 32 -19.04 8.91 12.07
CA GLY A 32 -19.44 7.49 11.96
C GLY A 32 -20.84 7.32 11.40
N PRO A 33 -21.14 6.20 10.74
CA PRO A 33 -20.31 5.00 10.58
C PRO A 33 -19.12 5.21 9.64
N VAL A 34 -18.03 4.44 9.85
CA VAL A 34 -16.79 4.55 9.10
C VAL A 34 -16.56 3.28 8.27
N LEU A 35 -16.29 3.44 6.98
CA LEU A 35 -15.79 2.37 6.14
C LEU A 35 -14.26 2.47 6.05
N VAL A 36 -13.56 1.40 6.40
CA VAL A 36 -12.14 1.22 6.10
C VAL A 36 -12.03 0.31 4.89
N PHE A 37 -11.50 0.83 3.79
CA PHE A 37 -11.23 0.03 2.61
C PHE A 37 -9.76 -0.38 2.58
N ASP A 38 -9.51 -1.68 2.64
CA ASP A 38 -8.17 -2.26 2.67
C ASP A 38 -7.84 -2.96 1.34
N ASP A 39 -7.02 -2.33 0.53
CA ASP A 39 -6.41 -2.88 -0.69
C ASP A 39 -4.87 -3.04 -0.54
N ASP A 40 -4.32 -2.65 0.60
CA ASP A 40 -2.92 -2.92 0.99
C ASP A 40 -2.74 -4.39 1.40
N ASN A 41 -3.80 -4.98 1.97
CA ASN A 41 -3.88 -6.40 2.31
C ASN A 41 -2.83 -6.86 3.34
N PHE A 42 -2.22 -5.93 4.09
CA PHE A 42 -1.22 -6.21 5.12
C PHE A 42 -1.75 -5.83 6.52
N TYR A 43 -1.01 -5.12 7.36
CA TYR A 43 -1.45 -4.81 8.73
C TYR A 43 -2.38 -3.60 8.82
N LEU A 44 -2.20 -2.61 7.95
CA LEU A 44 -2.65 -1.25 8.19
C LEU A 44 -4.19 -1.11 8.22
N GLY A 45 -4.89 -1.82 7.33
CA GLY A 45 -6.35 -1.81 7.28
C GLY A 45 -6.98 -2.30 8.58
N ALA A 46 -6.52 -3.44 9.09
CA ALA A 46 -7.01 -4.01 10.34
C ALA A 46 -6.67 -3.11 11.55
N ILE A 47 -5.45 -2.56 11.62
CA ILE A 47 -5.02 -1.68 12.71
C ILE A 47 -5.86 -0.41 12.76
N ILE A 48 -6.15 0.21 11.61
CA ILE A 48 -7.01 1.41 11.54
C ILE A 48 -8.45 1.07 11.95
N ALA A 49 -8.98 -0.05 11.47
CA ALA A 49 -10.31 -0.49 11.84
C ALA A 49 -10.42 -0.75 13.35
N GLU A 50 -9.43 -1.39 13.96
CA GLU A 50 -9.34 -1.59 15.42
C GLU A 50 -9.26 -0.27 16.18
N LYS A 51 -8.39 0.67 15.73
CA LYS A 51 -8.28 2.00 16.33
C LYS A 51 -9.62 2.73 16.34
N LEU A 52 -10.25 2.85 15.19
CA LEU A 52 -11.53 3.55 15.06
C LEU A 52 -12.64 2.89 15.86
N LYS A 53 -12.66 1.56 15.93
CA LYS A 53 -13.57 0.83 16.79
C LYS A 53 -13.33 1.12 18.27
N GLY A 54 -12.06 1.19 18.69
CA GLY A 54 -11.65 1.59 20.05
C GLY A 54 -12.02 3.03 20.38
N ASP A 55 -12.03 3.91 19.41
CA ASP A 55 -12.49 5.31 19.54
C ASP A 55 -14.04 5.42 19.59
N GLY A 56 -14.77 4.30 19.49
CA GLY A 56 -16.23 4.22 19.67
C GLY A 56 -17.05 4.29 18.37
N TYR A 57 -16.42 4.25 17.20
CA TYR A 57 -17.15 4.28 15.93
C TYR A 57 -17.75 2.92 15.56
N VAL A 58 -18.82 2.95 14.78
CA VAL A 58 -19.28 1.78 14.03
C VAL A 58 -18.40 1.66 12.81
N VAL A 59 -17.70 0.51 12.66
CA VAL A 59 -16.69 0.30 11.62
C VAL A 59 -17.05 -0.90 10.76
N THR A 60 -16.97 -0.71 9.46
CA THR A 60 -16.99 -1.78 8.45
C THR A 60 -15.63 -1.83 7.77
N LEU A 61 -15.00 -3.01 7.71
CA LEU A 61 -13.75 -3.25 6.98
C LEU A 61 -14.08 -3.95 5.66
N ALA A 62 -13.89 -3.27 4.55
CA ALA A 62 -14.05 -3.83 3.21
C ALA A 62 -12.68 -4.12 2.57
N THR A 63 -12.57 -5.23 1.85
CA THR A 63 -11.34 -5.61 1.16
C THR A 63 -11.63 -6.37 -0.14
N THR A 64 -10.76 -6.22 -1.13
CA THR A 64 -10.79 -7.01 -2.35
C THR A 64 -10.40 -8.47 -2.12
N ALA A 65 -9.69 -8.76 -1.04
CA ALA A 65 -9.27 -10.10 -0.68
C ALA A 65 -10.41 -10.97 -0.11
N SER A 66 -10.20 -12.27 -0.05
CA SER A 66 -11.14 -13.24 0.53
C SER A 66 -11.14 -13.27 2.06
N LYS A 67 -10.19 -12.61 2.71
CA LYS A 67 -10.00 -12.50 4.16
C LYS A 67 -9.27 -11.21 4.51
N VAL A 68 -9.32 -10.82 5.79
CA VAL A 68 -8.61 -9.65 6.31
C VAL A 68 -7.11 -9.89 6.28
N SER A 69 -6.34 -8.91 5.81
CA SER A 69 -4.86 -8.89 5.88
C SER A 69 -4.17 -10.19 5.37
N PRO A 70 -4.49 -10.71 4.16
CA PRO A 70 -3.99 -12.01 3.71
C PRO A 70 -2.47 -12.12 3.63
N TRP A 71 -1.75 -11.01 3.35
CA TRP A 71 -0.29 -11.01 3.30
C TRP A 71 0.38 -11.30 4.65
N THR A 72 -0.35 -11.15 5.77
CA THR A 72 0.16 -11.50 7.10
C THR A 72 0.18 -13.01 7.37
N GLU A 73 -0.23 -13.84 6.42
CA GLU A 73 0.06 -15.28 6.43
C GLU A 73 1.56 -15.55 6.39
N ASN A 74 2.31 -14.72 5.67
CA ASN A 74 3.77 -14.82 5.59
C ASN A 74 4.47 -14.55 6.94
N THR A 75 3.81 -13.83 7.85
CA THR A 75 4.28 -13.57 9.21
C THR A 75 3.59 -14.44 10.27
N LEU A 76 2.72 -15.38 9.83
CA LEU A 76 1.95 -16.29 10.69
C LEU A 76 0.97 -15.58 11.63
N GLU A 77 0.54 -14.36 11.32
CA GLU A 77 -0.33 -13.53 12.17
C GLU A 77 -1.75 -13.39 11.65
N GLN A 78 -2.01 -13.75 10.40
CA GLN A 78 -3.32 -13.54 9.75
C GLN A 78 -4.50 -14.04 10.58
N HIS A 79 -4.39 -15.26 11.13
CA HIS A 79 -5.45 -15.84 11.92
C HIS A 79 -5.78 -15.00 13.18
N ARG A 80 -4.77 -14.46 13.85
CA ARG A 80 -4.95 -13.62 15.04
C ARG A 80 -5.58 -12.27 14.69
N ILE A 81 -5.14 -11.67 13.58
CA ILE A 81 -5.70 -10.40 13.10
C ILE A 81 -7.17 -10.57 12.72
N GLN A 82 -7.49 -11.61 11.95
CA GLN A 82 -8.88 -11.93 11.59
C GLN A 82 -9.76 -12.15 12.83
N ALA A 83 -9.29 -12.96 13.79
CA ALA A 83 -10.01 -13.20 15.02
C ALA A 83 -10.26 -11.89 15.79
N ARG A 84 -9.23 -11.07 15.94
CA ARG A 84 -9.34 -9.77 16.64
C ARG A 84 -10.35 -8.83 16.02
N VAL A 85 -10.36 -8.71 14.70
CA VAL A 85 -11.33 -7.88 13.97
C VAL A 85 -12.77 -8.36 14.22
N LEU A 86 -12.99 -9.66 14.19
CA LEU A 86 -14.32 -10.27 14.45
C LEU A 86 -14.75 -10.13 15.91
N GLU A 87 -13.85 -10.35 16.87
CA GLU A 87 -14.11 -10.22 18.32
C GLU A 87 -14.50 -8.79 18.70
N LEU A 88 -13.95 -7.78 18.01
CA LEU A 88 -14.32 -6.39 18.19
C LEU A 88 -15.69 -6.05 17.59
N GLY A 89 -16.34 -6.97 16.90
CA GLY A 89 -17.62 -6.75 16.24
C GLY A 89 -17.50 -5.77 15.06
N ILE A 90 -16.36 -5.76 14.38
CA ILE A 90 -16.18 -5.03 13.13
C ILE A 90 -16.83 -5.85 12.02
N GLU A 91 -17.71 -5.24 11.23
CA GLU A 91 -18.28 -5.89 10.06
C GLU A 91 -17.21 -6.06 8.98
N VAL A 92 -17.10 -7.26 8.38
CA VAL A 92 -16.13 -7.54 7.33
C VAL A 92 -16.82 -7.82 6.01
N VAL A 93 -16.44 -7.07 4.97
CA VAL A 93 -16.95 -7.19 3.59
C VAL A 93 -15.79 -7.62 2.70
N THR A 94 -15.63 -8.93 2.50
CA THR A 94 -14.57 -9.51 1.66
C THR A 94 -14.96 -9.61 0.20
N ALA A 95 -13.98 -9.74 -0.69
CA ALA A 95 -14.15 -9.89 -2.13
C ALA A 95 -14.97 -8.75 -2.78
N HIS A 96 -14.83 -7.53 -2.26
CA HIS A 96 -15.49 -6.35 -2.80
C HIS A 96 -14.48 -5.23 -3.06
N ASN A 97 -14.63 -4.57 -4.19
CA ASN A 97 -13.93 -3.32 -4.51
C ASN A 97 -14.87 -2.14 -4.27
N ILE A 98 -14.35 -0.94 -4.10
CA ILE A 98 -15.14 0.29 -4.10
C ILE A 98 -15.50 0.66 -5.53
N GLY A 99 -16.76 0.90 -5.78
CA GLY A 99 -17.30 1.44 -7.04
C GLY A 99 -17.39 2.96 -6.99
N GLU A 100 -18.19 3.48 -6.06
CA GLU A 100 -18.42 4.92 -5.89
C GLU A 100 -18.57 5.28 -4.43
N ILE A 101 -17.99 6.43 -4.03
CA ILE A 101 -18.12 7.02 -2.69
C ILE A 101 -19.09 8.19 -2.78
N ARG A 102 -20.16 8.15 -1.98
CA ARG A 102 -21.18 9.19 -1.86
C ARG A 102 -21.26 9.69 -0.42
N ALA A 103 -21.94 10.80 -0.21
CA ALA A 103 -22.26 11.26 1.15
C ALA A 103 -23.17 10.24 1.86
N GLY A 104 -22.71 9.72 3.00
CA GLY A 104 -23.44 8.77 3.84
C GLY A 104 -23.40 7.31 3.39
N GLU A 105 -22.89 6.99 2.21
CA GLU A 105 -22.82 5.61 1.72
C GLU A 105 -21.69 5.36 0.72
N VAL A 106 -21.27 4.11 0.63
CA VAL A 106 -20.30 3.65 -0.37
C VAL A 106 -20.87 2.47 -1.13
N GLU A 107 -20.82 2.54 -2.46
CA GLU A 107 -21.11 1.39 -3.31
C GLU A 107 -19.88 0.49 -3.39
N CYS A 108 -20.02 -0.73 -2.90
CA CYS A 108 -19.02 -1.78 -3.03
C CYS A 108 -19.45 -2.78 -4.09
N THR A 109 -18.55 -3.22 -4.94
CA THR A 109 -18.85 -4.17 -6.04
C THR A 109 -18.13 -5.48 -5.82
N CYS A 110 -18.87 -6.58 -5.80
CA CYS A 110 -18.28 -7.91 -5.70
C CYS A 110 -17.34 -8.19 -6.88
N ILE A 111 -16.09 -8.58 -6.58
CA ILE A 111 -15.06 -8.80 -7.62
C ILE A 111 -15.40 -9.96 -8.57
N PHE A 112 -16.19 -10.94 -8.11
CA PHE A 112 -16.58 -12.10 -8.88
C PHE A 112 -17.87 -11.89 -9.68
N THR A 113 -18.95 -11.50 -8.98
CA THR A 113 -20.29 -11.43 -9.57
C THR A 113 -20.65 -10.09 -10.16
N LYS A 114 -19.83 -9.06 -9.88
CA LYS A 114 -20.08 -7.65 -10.24
C LYS A 114 -21.38 -7.08 -9.64
N ARG A 115 -21.98 -7.77 -8.68
CA ARG A 115 -23.18 -7.26 -8.00
C ARG A 115 -22.78 -6.14 -7.03
N PRO A 116 -23.49 -5.00 -7.06
CA PRO A 116 -23.27 -3.92 -6.12
C PRO A 116 -23.83 -4.27 -4.73
N ARG A 117 -23.20 -3.71 -3.70
CA ARG A 117 -23.63 -3.70 -2.31
C ARG A 117 -23.39 -2.31 -1.74
N THR A 118 -24.41 -1.69 -1.19
CA THR A 118 -24.27 -0.41 -0.48
C THR A 118 -23.86 -0.65 0.97
N VAL A 119 -22.86 0.10 1.43
CA VAL A 119 -22.39 0.12 2.81
C VAL A 119 -22.57 1.53 3.37
N PRO A 120 -23.30 1.71 4.50
CA PRO A 120 -23.42 3.01 5.14
C PRO A 120 -22.05 3.51 5.63
N ALA A 121 -21.68 4.73 5.29
CA ALA A 121 -20.43 5.35 5.72
C ALA A 121 -20.51 6.88 5.63
N GLU A 122 -20.39 7.56 6.76
CA GLU A 122 -20.23 9.01 6.84
C GLU A 122 -18.77 9.44 6.63
N SER A 123 -17.83 8.51 6.86
CA SER A 123 -16.41 8.69 6.55
C SER A 123 -15.84 7.42 5.94
N VAL A 124 -14.86 7.61 5.05
CA VAL A 124 -14.16 6.52 4.37
C VAL A 124 -12.66 6.65 4.61
N VAL A 125 -12.00 5.58 5.03
CA VAL A 125 -10.54 5.54 5.14
C VAL A 125 -9.99 4.62 4.06
N MET A 126 -9.18 5.19 3.17
CA MET A 126 -8.61 4.49 2.02
C MET A 126 -7.22 3.95 2.36
N VAL A 127 -7.14 2.65 2.68
CA VAL A 127 -5.87 1.94 2.89
C VAL A 127 -5.49 1.26 1.58
N THR A 128 -4.79 2.01 0.73
CA THR A 128 -4.44 1.58 -0.63
C THR A 128 -2.94 1.70 -0.87
N SER A 129 -2.49 1.26 -2.04
CA SER A 129 -1.08 1.37 -2.45
C SER A 129 -0.60 2.82 -2.39
N ARG A 130 0.66 3.00 -2.06
CA ARG A 130 1.32 4.30 -1.95
C ARG A 130 2.00 4.66 -3.26
N LEU A 131 1.99 5.95 -3.58
CA LEU A 131 2.77 6.47 -4.69
C LEU A 131 4.19 6.81 -4.22
N PRO A 132 5.22 6.50 -5.03
CA PRO A 132 6.58 6.85 -4.69
C PRO A 132 6.76 8.38 -4.64
N ASN A 133 7.44 8.87 -3.61
CA ASN A 133 7.83 10.28 -3.53
C ASN A 133 9.16 10.48 -4.28
N ASN A 134 9.09 10.46 -5.61
CA ASN A 134 10.24 10.49 -6.51
C ASN A 134 10.46 11.83 -7.22
N GLN A 135 9.85 12.92 -6.74
CA GLN A 135 9.92 14.25 -7.38
C GLN A 135 11.35 14.75 -7.58
N VAL A 136 12.24 14.53 -6.61
CA VAL A 136 13.66 14.91 -6.71
C VAL A 136 14.34 14.12 -7.83
N TYR A 137 14.12 12.82 -7.87
CA TYR A 137 14.66 11.96 -8.93
C TYR A 137 14.19 12.41 -10.31
N LEU A 138 12.88 12.63 -10.49
CA LEU A 138 12.31 13.08 -11.76
C LEU A 138 12.83 14.48 -12.17
N ALA A 139 12.99 15.40 -11.20
CA ALA A 139 13.55 16.72 -11.46
C ALA A 139 15.01 16.67 -11.92
N LEU A 140 15.82 15.78 -11.32
CA LEU A 140 17.20 15.56 -11.74
C LEU A 140 17.28 14.93 -13.14
N MET A 141 16.46 13.93 -13.40
CA MET A 141 16.42 13.25 -14.72
C MET A 141 15.85 14.09 -15.83
N ALA A 142 15.12 15.17 -15.53
CA ALA A 142 14.56 16.07 -16.52
C ALA A 142 15.62 16.98 -17.18
N ASP A 143 16.82 17.10 -16.62
CA ASP A 143 17.88 17.97 -17.12
C ASP A 143 19.25 17.25 -17.13
N PRO A 144 19.44 16.30 -18.04
CA PRO A 144 20.68 15.51 -18.11
C PRO A 144 21.92 16.37 -18.41
N GLU A 145 21.77 17.50 -19.12
CA GLU A 145 22.90 18.39 -19.40
C GLU A 145 23.47 19.02 -18.12
N LYS A 146 22.62 19.35 -17.15
CA LYS A 146 23.10 19.82 -15.84
C LYS A 146 23.79 18.74 -15.03
N LEU A 147 23.34 17.49 -15.14
CA LEU A 147 24.01 16.38 -14.50
C LEU A 147 25.43 16.21 -15.06
N ASP A 148 25.58 16.24 -16.38
CA ASP A 148 26.88 16.13 -17.06
C ASP A 148 27.80 17.27 -16.67
N LEU A 149 27.31 18.53 -16.67
CA LEU A 149 28.06 19.71 -16.25
C LEU A 149 28.49 19.65 -14.79
N ALA A 150 27.70 18.99 -13.92
CA ALA A 150 28.02 18.77 -12.51
C ALA A 150 28.94 17.55 -12.28
N GLY A 151 29.30 16.81 -13.35
CA GLY A 151 30.12 15.60 -13.25
C GLY A 151 29.38 14.40 -12.64
N ILE A 152 28.03 14.42 -12.64
CA ILE A 152 27.20 13.32 -12.13
C ILE A 152 26.97 12.32 -13.26
N THR A 153 27.55 11.15 -13.14
CA THR A 153 27.50 10.10 -14.17
C THR A 153 26.27 9.21 -14.07
N SER A 154 25.64 9.10 -12.89
CA SER A 154 24.44 8.31 -12.69
C SER A 154 23.60 8.84 -11.54
N VAL A 155 22.27 8.67 -11.67
CA VAL A 155 21.29 8.95 -10.61
C VAL A 155 20.35 7.77 -10.55
N SER A 156 20.13 7.22 -9.37
CA SER A 156 19.16 6.12 -9.17
C SER A 156 18.22 6.44 -8.01
N SER A 157 16.99 5.93 -8.10
CA SER A 157 16.03 5.93 -7.00
C SER A 157 15.99 4.56 -6.36
N ILE A 158 15.99 4.50 -5.03
CA ILE A 158 15.98 3.24 -4.25
C ILE A 158 14.96 3.32 -3.12
N GLY A 159 14.53 2.17 -2.63
CA GLY A 159 13.56 2.08 -1.54
C GLY A 159 12.20 2.69 -1.90
N ASP A 160 11.55 3.31 -0.92
CA ASP A 160 10.18 3.82 -1.07
C ASP A 160 10.05 4.96 -2.09
N CYS A 161 11.11 5.67 -2.41
CA CYS A 161 11.06 6.67 -3.47
C CYS A 161 11.02 6.05 -4.88
N ASN A 162 11.37 4.76 -5.01
CA ASN A 162 11.26 3.98 -6.23
C ASN A 162 9.99 3.11 -6.22
N ASN A 163 9.80 2.32 -5.17
CA ASN A 163 8.67 1.42 -5.02
C ASN A 163 8.27 1.28 -3.54
N PRO A 164 7.31 2.08 -3.04
CA PRO A 164 6.85 2.01 -1.67
C PRO A 164 6.38 0.60 -1.30
N SER A 165 6.94 0.04 -0.23
CA SER A 165 6.66 -1.33 0.19
C SER A 165 6.94 -1.52 1.69
N THR A 166 7.31 -2.75 2.10
CA THR A 166 7.68 -3.05 3.48
C THR A 166 9.07 -2.52 3.82
N ILE A 167 9.36 -2.31 5.10
CA ILE A 167 10.68 -1.93 5.60
C ILE A 167 11.75 -2.92 5.12
N ALA A 168 11.45 -4.21 5.12
CA ALA A 168 12.37 -5.24 4.64
C ALA A 168 12.76 -5.05 3.18
N THR A 169 11.80 -4.67 2.32
CA THR A 169 12.04 -4.39 0.90
C THR A 169 12.93 -3.16 0.73
N ALA A 170 12.65 -2.09 1.48
CA ALA A 170 13.45 -0.86 1.41
C ALA A 170 14.91 -1.10 1.85
N ILE A 171 15.12 -1.88 2.93
CA ILE A 171 16.46 -2.26 3.41
C ILE A 171 17.18 -3.12 2.36
N TYR A 172 16.49 -4.11 1.79
CA TYR A 172 17.03 -4.96 0.75
C TYR A 172 17.47 -4.16 -0.48
N ASP A 173 16.63 -3.22 -0.93
CA ASP A 173 16.90 -2.41 -2.11
C ASP A 173 18.11 -1.49 -1.89
N GLY A 174 18.20 -0.86 -0.72
CA GLY A 174 19.36 -0.06 -0.34
C GLY A 174 20.65 -0.88 -0.27
N HIS A 175 20.59 -2.08 0.33
CA HIS A 175 21.74 -2.99 0.41
C HIS A 175 22.17 -3.49 -0.99
N ARG A 176 21.22 -3.82 -1.84
CA ARG A 176 21.48 -4.21 -3.23
C ARG A 176 22.15 -3.08 -4.00
N ALA A 177 21.58 -1.86 -3.95
CA ALA A 177 22.13 -0.70 -4.64
C ALA A 177 23.57 -0.37 -4.20
N ALA A 178 23.86 -0.49 -2.90
CA ALA A 178 25.21 -0.28 -2.38
C ALA A 178 26.22 -1.33 -2.89
N ARG A 179 25.79 -2.58 -3.07
CA ARG A 179 26.66 -3.65 -3.62
C ARG A 179 26.88 -3.55 -5.11
N GLU A 180 25.90 -2.99 -5.83
CA GLU A 180 25.91 -2.87 -7.28
C GLU A 180 26.42 -1.51 -7.77
N LEU A 181 26.81 -0.60 -6.84
CA LEU A 181 27.14 0.80 -7.15
C LEU A 181 28.23 0.94 -8.21
N ASP A 182 29.26 0.08 -8.17
CA ASP A 182 30.40 0.10 -9.08
C ASP A 182 30.35 -1.06 -10.10
N ASP A 183 29.27 -1.83 -10.08
CA ASP A 183 29.12 -2.99 -10.99
C ASP A 183 28.54 -2.53 -12.33
N VAL A 184 29.23 -2.85 -13.40
CA VAL A 184 28.64 -2.73 -14.75
C VAL A 184 27.70 -3.92 -14.95
N PRO A 185 26.40 -3.68 -15.21
CA PRO A 185 25.47 -4.76 -15.48
C PRO A 185 25.97 -5.62 -16.63
N THR A 186 26.32 -6.88 -16.38
CA THR A 186 26.78 -7.83 -17.40
C THR A 186 25.64 -8.39 -18.22
N ASP A 187 24.41 -8.26 -17.74
CA ASP A 187 23.19 -8.67 -18.42
C ASP A 187 22.04 -7.73 -18.00
N PRO A 188 21.61 -6.81 -18.88
CA PRO A 188 20.54 -5.87 -18.58
C PRO A 188 19.17 -6.54 -18.35
N ASP A 189 18.98 -7.77 -18.80
CA ASP A 189 17.74 -8.53 -18.65
C ASP A 189 17.68 -9.31 -17.32
N MET A 190 18.79 -9.36 -16.58
CA MET A 190 18.84 -10.04 -15.27
C MET A 190 18.62 -9.04 -14.15
N PRO A 191 17.46 -9.05 -13.49
CA PRO A 191 17.10 -8.06 -12.47
C PRO A 191 17.93 -8.17 -11.17
N PHE A 192 18.68 -9.26 -10.99
CA PHE A 192 19.61 -9.44 -9.85
C PHE A 192 20.60 -10.57 -10.14
N ARG A 193 21.81 -10.45 -9.61
CA ARG A 193 22.77 -11.55 -9.59
C ARG A 193 22.43 -12.49 -8.43
N ARG A 194 22.23 -13.77 -8.75
CA ARG A 194 22.22 -14.80 -7.71
C ARG A 194 23.64 -15.06 -7.24
N GLU A 195 23.88 -15.01 -5.94
CA GLU A 195 25.13 -15.51 -5.36
C GLU A 195 25.26 -17.01 -5.69
N ARG A 196 26.34 -17.36 -6.35
CA ARG A 196 26.69 -18.77 -6.58
C ARG A 196 27.73 -19.15 -5.56
N ILE A 197 27.42 -20.12 -4.73
CA ILE A 197 28.43 -20.72 -3.86
C ILE A 197 29.40 -21.49 -4.77
N ALA A 198 30.64 -20.98 -4.90
CA ALA A 198 31.70 -21.74 -5.50
C ALA A 198 32.24 -22.72 -4.45
N LEU A 199 31.93 -24.00 -4.62
CA LEU A 199 32.58 -25.04 -3.83
C LEU A 199 34.06 -25.04 -4.20
N ALA A 200 34.95 -24.87 -3.21
CA ALA A 200 36.37 -25.03 -3.45
C ALA A 200 36.62 -26.42 -4.01
N SER A 201 37.22 -26.48 -5.19
CA SER A 201 37.66 -27.77 -5.76
C SER A 201 38.68 -28.38 -4.78
N SER A 202 38.29 -29.49 -4.15
CA SER A 202 39.24 -30.28 -3.37
C SER A 202 40.34 -30.78 -4.34
N VAL A 203 41.56 -30.30 -4.10
CA VAL A 203 42.79 -30.78 -4.74
C VAL A 203 43.09 -32.18 -4.22
#